data_44a7e27c1c32de5495472251ee58124a
#
_entry.id   44a7e27c1c32de5495472251ee58124a
#
_cell.length_a   1.000
_cell.length_b   1.000
_cell.length_c   1.000
_cell.angle_alpha   90.00
_cell.angle_beta   90.00
_cell.angle_gamma   90.00
#
_symmetry.space_group_name_H-M   'P 1'
#
loop_
_entity.id
_entity.type
_entity.pdbx_description
1 polymer ?
#
loop_
_entity_poly.entity_id
_entity_poly.type
_entity_poly.pdbx_seq_one_letter_code
_entity_poly.pdbx_strand_id
1 'polypeptide(L)'
;MSKTALITGASSGLGWEFAKIYAREGYNLVIVARSEDKLNELKTELEEKYKNKVWVCAQDLSAIDAASKVFNFTLENQINVDVLVNNAGFGDYGHFHEFDPQRQKELLQVNIVALVQLTRYFLPLMVKRGYGQVLNISSIAAFCAGPKMSLYYASKEFVRSFSEAVAEEVKGTGVTV
;
A
#
# COMPACT_ATOMS: atom_id res chain seq x y z
N MET A 1 7.14 0.60 22.89
CA MET A 1 6.84 -0.45 21.89
C MET A 1 7.35 0.02 20.56
N SER A 2 7.95 -0.87 19.74
CA SER A 2 8.38 -0.52 18.38
C SER A 2 7.13 -0.27 17.51
N LYS A 3 7.20 0.78 16.67
CA LYS A 3 6.14 1.10 15.69
C LYS A 3 6.10 0.04 14.58
N THR A 4 4.95 -0.09 13.91
CA THR A 4 4.79 -1.04 12.80
C THR A 4 4.37 -0.32 11.53
N ALA A 5 5.06 -0.59 10.41
CA ALA A 5 4.68 -0.16 9.08
C ALA A 5 4.10 -1.34 8.27
N LEU A 6 2.95 -1.14 7.65
CA LEU A 6 2.37 -2.05 6.67
C LEU A 6 2.65 -1.51 5.26
N ILE A 7 3.29 -2.34 4.43
CA ILE A 7 3.75 -1.93 3.10
C ILE A 7 3.19 -2.87 2.05
N THR A 8 2.39 -2.34 1.12
CA THR A 8 1.86 -3.11 -0.01
C THR A 8 2.80 -3.03 -1.21
N GLY A 9 2.83 -4.11 -2.02
CA GLY A 9 3.74 -4.21 -3.16
C GLY A 9 5.21 -4.35 -2.75
N ALA A 10 5.48 -4.98 -1.60
CA ALA A 10 6.81 -5.07 -1.01
C ALA A 10 7.77 -6.06 -1.68
N SER A 11 7.32 -6.86 -2.67
CA SER A 11 8.15 -7.89 -3.32
C SER A 11 9.16 -7.34 -4.33
N SER A 12 9.14 -6.05 -4.63
CA SER A 12 10.07 -5.43 -5.59
C SER A 12 10.02 -3.90 -5.57
N GLY A 13 10.98 -3.25 -6.24
CA GLY A 13 10.99 -1.81 -6.52
C GLY A 13 10.86 -0.94 -5.26
N LEU A 14 10.04 0.11 -5.34
CA LEU A 14 9.86 1.06 -4.24
C LEU A 14 9.37 0.40 -2.95
N GLY A 15 8.45 -0.57 -3.03
CA GLY A 15 7.94 -1.26 -1.84
C GLY A 15 9.03 -2.04 -1.08
N TRP A 16 9.95 -2.67 -1.81
CA TRP A 16 11.13 -3.33 -1.24
C TRP A 16 12.04 -2.32 -0.53
N GLU A 17 12.31 -1.18 -1.17
CA GLU A 17 13.15 -0.13 -0.58
C GLU A 17 12.46 0.56 0.62
N PHE A 18 11.15 0.78 0.58
CA PHE A 18 10.41 1.26 1.75
C PHE A 18 10.55 0.29 2.93
N ALA A 19 10.44 -1.02 2.70
CA ALA A 19 10.62 -2.01 3.75
C ALA A 19 12.01 -1.92 4.39
N LYS A 20 13.07 -1.76 3.59
CA LYS A 20 14.44 -1.55 4.09
C LYS A 20 14.58 -0.25 4.90
N ILE A 21 14.00 0.84 4.42
CA ILE A 21 14.06 2.14 5.10
C ILE A 21 13.37 2.04 6.47
N TYR A 22 12.12 1.55 6.53
CA TYR A 22 11.40 1.43 7.78
C TYR A 22 12.06 0.44 8.76
N ALA A 23 12.62 -0.68 8.26
CA ALA A 23 13.37 -1.60 9.09
C ALA A 23 14.60 -0.93 9.71
N ARG A 24 15.37 -0.18 8.91
CA ARG A 24 16.54 0.58 9.40
C ARG A 24 16.17 1.61 10.48
N GLU A 25 14.99 2.22 10.37
CA GLU A 25 14.45 3.17 11.34
C GLU A 25 13.81 2.49 12.58
N GLY A 26 13.95 1.16 12.72
CA GLY A 26 13.52 0.40 13.90
C GLY A 26 12.03 0.01 13.92
N TYR A 27 11.33 0.10 12.78
CA TYR A 27 9.95 -0.36 12.69
C TYR A 27 9.87 -1.88 12.54
N ASN A 28 8.86 -2.49 13.15
CA ASN A 28 8.38 -3.78 12.71
C ASN A 28 7.62 -3.64 11.40
N LEU A 29 7.50 -4.72 10.63
CA LEU A 29 6.93 -4.62 9.29
C LEU A 29 5.84 -5.67 9.06
N VAL A 30 4.77 -5.26 8.37
CA VAL A 30 3.87 -6.16 7.64
C VAL A 30 4.12 -5.93 6.15
N ILE A 31 4.67 -6.92 5.47
CA ILE A 31 4.98 -6.83 4.04
C ILE A 31 3.96 -7.63 3.23
N VAL A 32 3.31 -6.96 2.27
CA VAL A 32 2.19 -7.49 1.51
C VAL A 32 2.51 -7.54 0.02
N ALA A 33 2.45 -8.70 -0.60
CA ALA A 33 2.52 -8.89 -2.05
C ALA A 33 2.03 -10.30 -2.44
N ARG A 34 1.98 -10.60 -3.74
CA ARG A 34 1.58 -11.91 -4.26
C ARG A 34 2.68 -12.98 -4.11
N SER A 35 3.93 -12.58 -4.30
CA SER A 35 5.07 -13.50 -4.35
C SER A 35 5.58 -13.78 -2.93
N GLU A 36 5.08 -14.85 -2.32
CA GLU A 36 5.44 -15.25 -0.96
C GLU A 36 6.94 -15.53 -0.82
N ASP A 37 7.55 -16.19 -1.79
CA ASP A 37 8.99 -16.49 -1.78
C ASP A 37 9.84 -15.21 -1.68
N LYS A 38 9.52 -14.18 -2.48
CA LYS A 38 10.22 -12.88 -2.42
C LYS A 38 9.99 -12.15 -1.10
N LEU A 39 8.80 -12.27 -0.53
CA LEU A 39 8.52 -11.69 0.79
C LEU A 39 9.30 -12.41 1.89
N ASN A 40 9.45 -13.72 1.81
CA ASN A 40 10.24 -14.49 2.77
C ASN A 40 11.75 -14.18 2.64
N GLU A 41 12.25 -13.99 1.42
CA GLU A 41 13.61 -13.50 1.17
C GLU A 41 13.84 -12.14 1.84
N LEU A 42 12.97 -11.16 1.58
CA LEU A 42 13.03 -9.84 2.19
C LEU A 42 12.94 -9.89 3.71
N LYS A 43 12.02 -10.71 4.25
CA LYS A 43 11.89 -10.92 5.69
C LYS A 43 13.20 -11.38 6.30
N THR A 44 13.82 -12.42 5.73
CA THR A 44 15.09 -12.97 6.23
C THR A 44 16.18 -11.91 6.24
N GLU A 45 16.34 -11.17 5.13
CA GLU A 45 17.31 -10.07 5.03
C GLU A 45 17.10 -9.02 6.14
N LEU A 46 15.85 -8.60 6.36
CA LEU A 46 15.54 -7.53 7.28
C LEU A 46 15.67 -7.96 8.76
N GLU A 47 15.19 -9.15 9.10
CA GLU A 47 15.27 -9.68 10.47
C GLU A 47 16.72 -9.98 10.87
N GLU A 48 17.55 -10.49 9.96
CA GLU A 48 18.97 -10.71 10.22
C GLU A 48 19.73 -9.40 10.43
N LYS A 49 19.48 -8.41 9.59
CA LYS A 49 20.24 -7.16 9.58
C LYS A 49 19.82 -6.18 10.66
N TYR A 50 18.50 -6.03 10.91
CA TYR A 50 17.97 -4.96 11.75
C TYR A 50 17.30 -5.45 13.04
N LYS A 51 17.12 -6.78 13.19
CA LYS A 51 16.48 -7.42 14.38
C LYS A 51 15.03 -6.99 14.60
N ASN A 52 14.35 -6.48 13.56
CA ASN A 52 12.94 -6.15 13.60
C ASN A 52 12.09 -7.42 13.44
N LYS A 53 10.84 -7.37 13.85
CA LYS A 53 9.87 -8.41 13.54
C LYS A 53 9.22 -8.12 12.19
N VAL A 54 9.22 -9.09 11.28
CA VAL A 54 8.62 -8.96 9.95
C VAL A 54 7.54 -10.04 9.75
N TRP A 55 6.31 -9.62 9.47
CA TRP A 55 5.22 -10.51 9.10
C TRP A 55 5.01 -10.50 7.60
N VAL A 56 4.92 -11.67 7.01
CA VAL A 56 4.61 -11.87 5.60
C VAL A 56 3.11 -12.09 5.44
N CYS A 57 2.48 -11.28 4.60
CA CYS A 57 1.08 -11.42 4.21
C CYS A 57 1.02 -11.62 2.68
N ALA A 58 1.05 -12.87 2.24
CA ALA A 58 0.96 -13.22 0.82
C ALA A 58 -0.49 -13.01 0.34
N GLN A 59 -0.75 -11.86 -0.33
CA GLN A 59 -2.08 -11.49 -0.78
C GLN A 59 -2.05 -10.83 -2.15
N ASP A 60 -2.92 -11.27 -3.05
CA ASP A 60 -3.16 -10.59 -4.34
C ASP A 60 -4.21 -9.50 -4.17
N LEU A 61 -3.78 -8.24 -4.28
CA LEU A 61 -4.65 -7.08 -4.14
C LEU A 61 -5.60 -6.86 -5.33
N SER A 62 -5.53 -7.66 -6.38
CA SER A 62 -6.53 -7.69 -7.45
C SER A 62 -7.81 -8.45 -7.07
N ALA A 63 -7.78 -9.25 -6.01
CA ALA A 63 -8.96 -9.91 -5.47
C ALA A 63 -9.85 -8.91 -4.71
N ILE A 64 -11.17 -9.06 -4.84
CA ILE A 64 -12.16 -8.13 -4.27
C ILE A 64 -12.06 -8.03 -2.75
N ASP A 65 -11.78 -9.14 -2.08
CA ASP A 65 -11.70 -9.26 -0.62
C ASP A 65 -10.27 -9.09 -0.06
N ALA A 66 -9.30 -8.74 -0.91
CA ALA A 66 -7.89 -8.69 -0.53
C ALA A 66 -7.62 -7.69 0.61
N ALA A 67 -8.18 -6.49 0.54
CA ALA A 67 -7.96 -5.48 1.55
C ALA A 67 -8.51 -5.92 2.93
N SER A 68 -9.67 -6.57 2.97
CA SER A 68 -10.23 -7.12 4.22
C SER A 68 -9.39 -8.28 4.75
N LYS A 69 -8.85 -9.14 3.89
CA LYS A 69 -7.92 -10.21 4.30
C LYS A 69 -6.64 -9.66 4.92
N VAL A 70 -6.04 -8.63 4.31
CA VAL A 70 -4.88 -7.94 4.89
C VAL A 70 -5.21 -7.33 6.24
N PHE A 71 -6.36 -6.68 6.37
CA PHE A 71 -6.79 -6.10 7.65
C PHE A 71 -7.01 -7.19 8.71
N ASN A 72 -7.74 -8.26 8.39
CA ASN A 72 -7.98 -9.38 9.30
C ASN A 72 -6.67 -10.06 9.74
N PHE A 73 -5.71 -10.23 8.81
CA PHE A 73 -4.37 -10.72 9.15
C PHE A 73 -3.72 -9.87 10.26
N THR A 74 -3.86 -8.54 10.21
CA THR A 74 -3.31 -7.69 11.28
C THR A 74 -4.04 -7.87 12.61
N LEU A 75 -5.36 -8.07 12.59
CA LEU A 75 -6.15 -8.31 13.79
C LEU A 75 -5.81 -9.67 14.45
N GLU A 76 -5.74 -10.74 13.67
CA GLU A 76 -5.41 -12.08 14.11
C GLU A 76 -4.02 -12.17 14.75
N ASN A 77 -3.07 -11.40 14.21
CA ASN A 77 -1.72 -11.32 14.74
C ASN A 77 -1.52 -10.22 15.81
N GLN A 78 -2.59 -9.52 16.20
CA GLN A 78 -2.58 -8.45 17.21
C GLN A 78 -1.59 -7.31 16.85
N ILE A 79 -1.54 -6.96 15.57
CA ILE A 79 -0.61 -5.95 15.03
C ILE A 79 -1.31 -4.59 14.99
N ASN A 80 -0.75 -3.62 15.71
CA ASN A 80 -1.12 -2.21 15.56
C ASN A 80 -0.30 -1.58 14.44
N VAL A 81 -0.95 -1.19 13.35
CA VAL A 81 -0.29 -0.51 12.23
C VAL A 81 -0.21 1.00 12.50
N ASP A 82 0.99 1.53 12.57
CA ASP A 82 1.28 2.96 12.80
C ASP A 82 1.49 3.71 11.50
N VAL A 83 2.00 3.01 10.49
CA VAL A 83 2.21 3.55 9.14
C VAL A 83 1.61 2.60 8.12
N LEU A 84 0.74 3.12 7.26
CA LEU A 84 0.22 2.41 6.09
C LEU A 84 0.89 2.96 4.83
N VAL A 85 1.64 2.13 4.12
CA VAL A 85 2.24 2.47 2.82
C VAL A 85 1.47 1.76 1.70
N ASN A 86 0.57 2.47 1.06
CA ASN A 86 -0.15 2.02 -0.13
C ASN A 86 0.73 2.23 -1.37
N ASN A 87 1.64 1.28 -1.60
CA ASN A 87 2.59 1.34 -2.70
C ASN A 87 2.23 0.39 -3.85
N ALA A 88 1.47 -0.68 -3.60
CA ALA A 88 1.07 -1.61 -4.65
C ALA A 88 0.41 -0.90 -5.83
N GLY A 89 0.82 -1.22 -7.02
CA GLY A 89 0.27 -0.64 -8.23
C GLY A 89 1.05 -1.09 -9.46
N PHE A 90 0.41 -1.06 -10.59
CA PHE A 90 1.05 -1.33 -11.87
C PHE A 90 0.41 -0.49 -12.98
N GLY A 91 1.12 -0.35 -14.09
CA GLY A 91 0.61 0.23 -15.33
C GLY A 91 0.56 -0.80 -16.43
N ASP A 92 -0.14 -0.46 -17.49
CA ASP A 92 -0.18 -1.22 -18.73
C ASP A 92 -0.05 -0.26 -19.92
N TYR A 93 0.44 -0.74 -21.06
CA TYR A 93 0.72 0.10 -22.22
C TYR A 93 0.07 -0.45 -23.48
N GLY A 94 -0.78 0.32 -24.14
CA GLY A 94 -1.48 -0.01 -25.38
C GLY A 94 -2.69 0.88 -25.64
N HIS A 95 -3.37 0.71 -26.76
CA HIS A 95 -4.60 1.44 -27.05
C HIS A 95 -5.75 0.96 -26.16
N PHE A 96 -6.50 1.88 -25.58
CA PHE A 96 -7.56 1.55 -24.60
C PHE A 96 -8.56 0.50 -25.09
N HIS A 97 -8.95 0.55 -26.37
CA HIS A 97 -9.92 -0.35 -26.97
C HIS A 97 -9.36 -1.76 -27.28
N GLU A 98 -8.04 -1.95 -27.17
CA GLU A 98 -7.35 -3.23 -27.44
C GLU A 98 -6.97 -3.96 -26.14
N PHE A 99 -7.11 -3.30 -24.98
CA PHE A 99 -6.77 -3.91 -23.70
C PHE A 99 -7.72 -5.05 -23.33
N ASP A 100 -7.16 -6.08 -22.71
CA ASP A 100 -7.94 -7.10 -22.02
C ASP A 100 -8.79 -6.46 -20.91
N PRO A 101 -10.13 -6.56 -20.96
CA PRO A 101 -11.02 -6.00 -19.95
C PRO A 101 -10.75 -6.52 -18.54
N GLN A 102 -10.26 -7.75 -18.39
CA GLN A 102 -9.91 -8.31 -17.08
C GLN A 102 -8.69 -7.62 -16.52
N ARG A 103 -7.69 -7.37 -17.33
CA ARG A 103 -6.49 -6.66 -16.95
C ARG A 103 -6.77 -5.20 -16.53
N GLN A 104 -7.70 -4.54 -17.23
CA GLN A 104 -8.18 -3.20 -16.85
C GLN A 104 -8.82 -3.20 -15.44
N LYS A 105 -9.68 -4.19 -15.16
CA LYS A 105 -10.31 -4.34 -13.83
C LYS A 105 -9.27 -4.57 -12.74
N GLU A 106 -8.29 -5.43 -12.97
CA GLU A 106 -7.20 -5.69 -12.04
C GLU A 106 -6.40 -4.43 -11.74
N LEU A 107 -6.10 -3.62 -12.76
CA LEU A 107 -5.39 -2.35 -12.58
C LEU A 107 -6.18 -1.40 -11.67
N LEU A 108 -7.46 -1.20 -11.94
CA LEU A 108 -8.32 -0.36 -11.11
C LEU A 108 -8.47 -0.92 -9.69
N GLN A 109 -8.62 -2.23 -9.56
CA GLN A 109 -8.73 -2.90 -8.27
C GLN A 109 -7.48 -2.68 -7.40
N VAL A 110 -6.28 -2.85 -7.97
CA VAL A 110 -5.03 -2.68 -7.22
C VAL A 110 -4.73 -1.20 -6.96
N ASN A 111 -4.77 -0.36 -8.02
CA ASN A 111 -4.29 1.01 -7.94
C ASN A 111 -5.25 1.94 -7.18
N ILE A 112 -6.56 1.62 -7.15
CA ILE A 112 -7.61 2.47 -6.56
C ILE A 112 -8.33 1.75 -5.43
N VAL A 113 -9.04 0.66 -5.74
CA VAL A 113 -9.99 0.07 -4.79
C VAL A 113 -9.30 -0.47 -3.54
N ALA A 114 -8.21 -1.23 -3.71
CA ALA A 114 -7.46 -1.78 -2.58
C ALA A 114 -6.85 -0.67 -1.71
N LEU A 115 -6.29 0.38 -2.32
CA LEU A 115 -5.76 1.55 -1.61
C LEU A 115 -6.84 2.24 -0.76
N VAL A 116 -8.00 2.52 -1.36
CA VAL A 116 -9.13 3.17 -0.66
C VAL A 116 -9.63 2.29 0.50
N GLN A 117 -9.80 0.99 0.26
CA GLN A 117 -10.27 0.07 1.28
C GLN A 117 -9.27 -0.10 2.44
N LEU A 118 -7.98 -0.25 2.15
CA LEU A 118 -6.95 -0.30 3.20
C LEU A 118 -6.93 1.01 4.01
N THR A 119 -6.96 2.15 3.34
CA THR A 119 -7.06 3.45 4.03
C THR A 119 -8.31 3.49 4.91
N ARG A 120 -9.47 3.04 4.41
CA ARG A 120 -10.73 3.01 5.17
C ARG A 120 -10.70 2.08 6.39
N TYR A 121 -9.94 0.99 6.34
CA TYR A 121 -9.78 0.09 7.48
C TYR A 121 -8.84 0.64 8.56
N PHE A 122 -7.70 1.20 8.18
CA PHE A 122 -6.67 1.61 9.14
C PHE A 122 -6.85 3.05 9.66
N LEU A 123 -7.28 3.99 8.82
CA LEU A 123 -7.39 5.41 9.17
C LEU A 123 -8.26 5.67 10.41
N PRO A 124 -9.47 5.07 10.58
CA PRO A 124 -10.28 5.31 11.78
C PRO A 124 -9.61 4.84 13.07
N LEU A 125 -8.82 3.76 13.01
CA LEU A 125 -8.05 3.27 14.17
C LEU A 125 -6.92 4.25 14.53
N MET A 126 -6.26 4.83 13.53
CA MET A 126 -5.24 5.85 13.70
C MET A 126 -5.83 7.13 14.31
N VAL A 127 -6.95 7.61 13.77
CA VAL A 127 -7.66 8.80 14.30
C VAL A 127 -8.11 8.58 15.74
N LYS A 128 -8.69 7.41 16.06
CA LYS A 128 -9.14 7.09 17.42
C LYS A 128 -8.01 7.13 18.46
N ARG A 129 -6.79 6.73 18.09
CA ARG A 129 -5.61 6.77 18.99
C ARG A 129 -4.81 8.08 18.91
N GLY A 130 -5.19 9.03 18.04
CA GLY A 130 -4.54 10.33 17.88
C GLY A 130 -3.15 10.27 17.25
N TYR A 131 -2.82 9.18 16.55
CA TYR A 131 -1.53 8.97 15.92
C TYR A 131 -1.61 7.98 14.75
N GLY A 132 -0.95 8.29 13.64
CA GLY A 132 -0.80 7.42 12.49
C GLY A 132 -0.31 8.16 11.25
N GLN A 133 0.18 7.40 10.27
CA GLN A 133 0.62 7.94 8.98
C GLN A 133 0.10 7.06 7.86
N VAL A 134 -0.41 7.69 6.81
CA VAL A 134 -0.77 7.01 5.55
C VAL A 134 0.09 7.61 4.44
N LEU A 135 0.82 6.76 3.73
CA LEU A 135 1.61 7.15 2.57
C LEU A 135 1.03 6.47 1.33
N ASN A 136 0.40 7.24 0.47
CA ASN A 136 -0.15 6.78 -0.79
C ASN A 136 0.80 7.09 -1.95
N ILE A 137 1.28 6.08 -2.67
CA ILE A 137 2.23 6.28 -3.75
C ILE A 137 1.49 6.64 -5.04
N SER A 138 1.53 7.91 -5.38
CA SER A 138 1.08 8.42 -6.66
C SER A 138 2.20 8.33 -7.73
N SER A 139 2.26 9.26 -8.65
CA SER A 139 3.25 9.31 -9.74
C SER A 139 3.29 10.71 -10.34
N ILE A 140 4.34 11.05 -11.07
CA ILE A 140 4.33 12.20 -11.98
C ILE A 140 3.22 12.09 -13.04
N ALA A 141 2.75 10.87 -13.33
CA ALA A 141 1.60 10.60 -14.19
C ALA A 141 0.28 11.19 -13.67
N ALA A 142 0.22 11.63 -12.42
CA ALA A 142 -0.96 12.26 -11.83
C ALA A 142 -1.21 13.71 -12.30
N PHE A 143 -0.33 14.27 -13.11
CA PHE A 143 -0.39 15.68 -13.49
C PHE A 143 -0.68 15.93 -14.98
N CYS A 144 -0.90 14.88 -15.75
CA CYS A 144 -1.20 14.99 -17.18
C CYS A 144 -1.93 13.75 -17.70
N ALA A 145 -2.56 13.88 -18.88
CA ALA A 145 -3.13 12.73 -19.58
C ALA A 145 -2.01 11.91 -20.24
N GLY A 146 -2.11 10.56 -20.13
CA GLY A 146 -1.15 9.62 -20.73
C GLY A 146 -1.76 8.76 -21.84
N PRO A 147 -1.68 9.15 -23.12
CA PRO A 147 -2.08 8.28 -24.21
C PRO A 147 -1.39 6.91 -24.12
N LYS A 148 -2.13 5.84 -24.43
CA LYS A 148 -1.70 4.43 -24.29
C LYS A 148 -1.47 3.93 -22.86
N MET A 149 -1.61 4.79 -21.83
CA MET A 149 -1.56 4.44 -20.43
C MET A 149 -2.73 5.10 -19.65
N SER A 150 -3.87 5.31 -20.31
CA SER A 150 -4.96 6.13 -19.81
C SER A 150 -5.45 5.76 -18.41
N LEU A 151 -5.66 4.46 -18.13
CA LEU A 151 -6.10 4.02 -16.81
C LEU A 151 -5.04 4.20 -15.72
N TYR A 152 -3.77 3.99 -16.05
CA TYR A 152 -2.69 4.20 -15.10
C TYR A 152 -2.60 5.68 -14.69
N TYR A 153 -2.56 6.59 -15.66
CA TYR A 153 -2.50 8.03 -15.40
C TYR A 153 -3.72 8.50 -14.60
N ALA A 154 -4.93 8.11 -15.03
CA ALA A 154 -6.15 8.43 -14.29
C ALA A 154 -6.15 7.86 -12.87
N SER A 155 -5.65 6.63 -12.66
CA SER A 155 -5.55 6.03 -11.33
C SER A 155 -4.59 6.80 -10.42
N LYS A 156 -3.49 7.32 -10.95
CA LYS A 156 -2.52 8.08 -10.17
C LYS A 156 -2.98 9.50 -9.85
N GLU A 157 -3.76 10.12 -10.74
CA GLU A 157 -4.46 11.37 -10.44
C GLU A 157 -5.54 11.18 -9.36
N PHE A 158 -6.31 10.08 -9.44
CA PHE A 158 -7.25 9.71 -8.37
C PHE A 158 -6.53 9.62 -7.01
N VAL A 159 -5.42 8.90 -6.94
CA VAL A 159 -4.66 8.72 -5.70
C VAL A 159 -4.20 10.07 -5.14
N ARG A 160 -3.70 10.99 -5.97
CA ARG A 160 -3.29 12.33 -5.56
C ARG A 160 -4.47 13.11 -4.97
N SER A 161 -5.55 13.25 -5.73
CA SER A 161 -6.73 14.01 -5.31
C SER A 161 -7.39 13.43 -4.05
N PHE A 162 -7.51 12.10 -3.98
CA PHE A 162 -8.01 11.39 -2.80
C PHE A 162 -7.15 11.66 -1.56
N SER A 163 -5.83 11.59 -1.70
CA SER A 163 -4.91 11.80 -0.58
C SER A 163 -4.95 13.22 -0.05
N GLU A 164 -4.98 14.22 -0.93
CA GLU A 164 -5.09 15.63 -0.57
C GLU A 164 -6.40 15.90 0.21
N ALA A 165 -7.51 15.34 -0.25
CA ALA A 165 -8.81 15.49 0.42
C ALA A 165 -8.82 14.84 1.81
N VAL A 166 -8.37 13.58 1.91
CA VAL A 166 -8.32 12.86 3.20
C VAL A 166 -7.35 13.53 4.18
N ALA A 167 -6.23 14.08 3.69
CA ALA A 167 -5.29 14.82 4.55
C ALA A 167 -5.96 16.03 5.24
N GLU A 168 -6.80 16.79 4.52
CA GLU A 168 -7.56 17.90 5.12
C GLU A 168 -8.65 17.40 6.09
N GLU A 169 -9.33 16.28 5.76
CA GLU A 169 -10.36 15.70 6.64
C GLU A 169 -9.82 15.24 8.00
N VAL A 170 -8.55 14.77 8.06
CA VAL A 170 -7.94 14.30 9.31
C VAL A 170 -7.07 15.36 10.02
N LYS A 171 -7.08 16.59 9.53
CA LYS A 171 -6.29 17.68 10.11
C LYS A 171 -6.65 17.92 11.59
N GLY A 172 -5.63 18.00 12.44
CA GLY A 172 -5.80 18.17 13.88
C GLY A 172 -6.07 16.88 14.67
N THR A 173 -6.20 15.73 14.00
CA THR A 173 -6.40 14.42 14.67
C THR A 173 -5.12 13.76 15.15
N GLY A 174 -3.94 14.30 14.81
CA GLY A 174 -2.64 13.66 15.02
C GLY A 174 -2.26 12.63 13.96
N VAL A 175 -3.06 12.49 12.89
CA VAL A 175 -2.80 11.61 11.74
C VAL A 175 -2.37 12.45 10.53
N THR A 176 -1.47 11.90 9.72
CA THR A 176 -1.03 12.51 8.44
C THR A 176 -1.29 11.57 7.27
N VAL A 177 -1.66 12.14 6.11
CA VAL A 177 -1.85 11.42 4.86
C VAL A 177 -1.02 12.05 3.77
#